data_0d5471374c9c0eb7f120e50ac8c81a4e
#
_entry.id   0d5471374c9c0eb7f120e50ac8c81a4e
#
_cell.length_a   1.000
_cell.length_b   1.000
_cell.length_c   1.000
_cell.angle_alpha   90.00
_cell.angle_beta   90.00
_cell.angle_gamma   90.00
#
_symmetry.space_group_name_H-M   'P 1'
#
loop_
_entity.id
_entity.type
_entity.pdbx_description
1 polymer ?
#
loop_
_entity_poly.entity_id
_entity_poly.type
_entity_poly.pdbx_seq_one_letter_code
_entity_poly.pdbx_strand_id
1 'polypeptide(L)'
;MGFVNSLSGQFETISAQRNEVTYNEYNQPTGNDWNTVLSIQGKVQVGSMAESVVSDKYKSVVAAVAMIDPEDMSLTILPTDKLVIGTIEYAIIYIDNIEGVSIEIPLKLWE
;
A
#
# COMPACT_ATOMS: atom_id res chain seq x y z
N MET A 1 -14.72 14.33 6.70
CA MET A 1 -13.41 13.70 6.97
C MET A 1 -13.62 12.27 7.41
N GLY A 2 -12.81 11.36 6.91
CA GLY A 2 -12.92 9.95 7.24
C GLY A 2 -12.32 9.61 8.59
N PHE A 3 -12.58 8.39 9.03
CA PHE A 3 -12.06 7.84 10.29
C PHE A 3 -10.52 7.93 10.36
N VAL A 4 -9.85 7.73 9.24
CA VAL A 4 -8.37 7.73 9.18
C VAL A 4 -7.78 9.04 9.71
N ASN A 5 -8.47 10.16 9.55
CA ASN A 5 -8.00 11.46 10.03
C ASN A 5 -7.89 11.55 11.56
N SER A 6 -8.60 10.70 12.28
CA SER A 6 -8.57 10.69 13.75
C SER A 6 -7.51 9.74 14.32
N LEU A 7 -6.87 8.93 13.47
CA LEU A 7 -5.86 7.97 13.89
C LEU A 7 -4.51 8.65 14.10
N SER A 8 -3.68 8.07 14.98
CA SER A 8 -2.28 8.48 15.11
C SER A 8 -1.51 8.08 13.86
N GLY A 9 -0.41 8.79 13.61
CA GLY A 9 0.40 8.62 12.41
C GLY A 9 0.40 9.91 11.60
N GLN A 10 1.18 9.94 10.53
CA GLN A 10 1.29 11.12 9.68
C GLN A 10 0.59 10.87 8.35
N PHE A 11 -0.05 11.91 7.82
CA PHE A 11 -0.56 11.86 6.45
C PHE A 11 0.61 11.94 5.48
N GLU A 12 0.66 11.01 4.56
CA GLU A 12 1.66 10.97 3.50
C GLU A 12 1.00 10.58 2.19
N THR A 13 1.62 10.99 1.10
CA THR A 13 1.18 10.55 -0.22
C THR A 13 1.60 9.11 -0.43
N ILE A 14 0.63 8.28 -0.74
CA ILE A 14 0.83 6.86 -1.01
C ILE A 14 0.54 6.64 -2.49
N SER A 15 1.54 6.18 -3.22
CA SER A 15 1.41 5.87 -4.65
C SER A 15 1.39 4.38 -4.84
N ALA A 16 0.33 3.87 -5.45
CA ALA A 16 0.23 2.46 -5.82
C ALA A 16 0.75 2.29 -7.24
N GLN A 17 1.71 1.41 -7.41
CA GLN A 17 2.29 1.09 -8.72
C GLN A 17 1.94 -0.34 -9.09
N ARG A 18 1.53 -0.52 -10.33
CA ARG A 18 1.16 -1.83 -10.87
C ARG A 18 2.14 -2.25 -11.94
N ASN A 19 2.55 -3.50 -11.88
CA ASN A 19 3.46 -4.06 -12.86
C ASN A 19 2.70 -4.34 -14.15
N GLU A 20 3.19 -3.76 -15.25
CA GLU A 20 2.65 -4.00 -16.58
C GLU A 20 3.74 -4.64 -17.44
N VAL A 21 3.42 -5.79 -18.04
CA VAL A 21 4.33 -6.47 -18.96
C VAL A 21 4.18 -5.83 -20.33
N THR A 22 5.30 -5.39 -20.89
CA THR A 22 5.31 -4.87 -22.26
C THR A 22 5.65 -5.97 -23.26
N TYR A 23 5.09 -5.89 -24.46
CA TYR A 23 5.27 -6.90 -25.49
C TYR A 23 5.78 -6.24 -26.76
N ASN A 24 6.60 -6.97 -27.51
CA ASN A 24 7.02 -6.54 -28.84
C ASN A 24 5.97 -6.90 -29.89
N GLU A 25 6.26 -6.60 -31.16
CA GLU A 25 5.34 -6.87 -32.28
C GLU A 25 5.04 -8.36 -32.48
N TYR A 26 5.85 -9.25 -31.90
CA TYR A 26 5.67 -10.70 -31.96
C TYR A 26 4.99 -11.26 -30.72
N ASN A 27 4.42 -10.42 -29.87
CA ASN A 27 3.79 -10.78 -28.60
C ASN A 27 4.76 -11.45 -27.61
N GLN A 28 6.04 -11.12 -27.69
CA GLN A 28 7.04 -11.62 -26.75
C GLN A 28 7.24 -10.59 -25.64
N PRO A 29 7.29 -11.03 -24.36
CA PRO A 29 7.54 -10.10 -23.26
C PRO A 29 8.91 -9.41 -23.44
N THR A 30 8.92 -8.08 -23.38
CA THR A 30 10.16 -7.29 -23.52
C THR A 30 10.62 -6.69 -22.22
N GLY A 31 9.78 -6.74 -21.17
CA GLY A 31 10.13 -6.22 -19.85
C GLY A 31 8.91 -5.95 -19.01
N ASN A 32 9.17 -5.46 -17.80
CA ASN A 32 8.16 -5.09 -16.84
C ASN A 32 8.31 -3.62 -16.50
N ASP A 33 7.23 -2.88 -16.56
CA ASP A 33 7.19 -1.48 -16.13
C ASP A 33 6.25 -1.32 -14.94
N TRP A 34 6.70 -0.60 -13.93
CA TRP A 34 5.87 -0.25 -12.79
C TRP A 34 5.28 1.13 -13.02
N ASN A 35 3.97 1.18 -13.21
CA ASN A 35 3.25 2.43 -13.48
C ASN A 35 2.37 2.80 -12.30
N THR A 36 2.38 4.09 -11.94
CA THR A 36 1.50 4.59 -10.88
C THR A 36 0.06 4.56 -11.37
N VAL A 37 -0.78 3.80 -10.67
CA VAL A 37 -2.21 3.67 -11.00
C VAL A 37 -3.10 4.44 -10.03
N LEU A 38 -2.58 4.78 -8.85
CA LEU A 38 -3.32 5.50 -7.83
C LEU A 38 -2.36 6.31 -6.97
N SER A 39 -2.72 7.54 -6.64
CA SER A 39 -1.96 8.38 -5.72
C SER A 39 -2.95 9.03 -4.76
N ILE A 40 -2.83 8.73 -3.47
CA ILE A 40 -3.77 9.16 -2.45
C ILE A 40 -3.04 9.56 -1.18
N GLN A 41 -3.74 10.28 -0.31
CA GLN A 41 -3.27 10.60 1.02
C GLN A 41 -3.75 9.55 2.01
N GLY A 42 -2.87 9.13 2.91
CA GLY A 42 -3.22 8.18 3.95
C GLY A 42 -2.35 8.35 5.18
N LYS A 43 -2.73 7.70 6.26
CA LYS A 43 -1.94 7.65 7.49
C LYS A 43 -0.96 6.49 7.40
N VAL A 44 0.27 6.71 7.84
CA VAL A 44 1.30 5.67 7.84
C VAL A 44 1.88 5.54 9.25
N GLN A 45 1.85 4.33 9.77
CA GLN A 45 2.45 3.98 11.05
C GLN A 45 3.67 3.10 10.81
N VAL A 46 4.75 3.36 11.53
CA VAL A 46 6.01 2.62 11.39
C VAL A 46 6.48 2.09 12.75
N GLY A 47 7.43 1.16 12.72
CA GLY A 47 8.05 0.61 13.92
C GLY A 47 7.06 -0.11 14.82
N SER A 48 7.13 0.16 16.13
CA SER A 48 6.27 -0.49 17.11
C SER A 48 4.78 -0.15 16.92
N MET A 49 4.47 1.00 16.36
CA MET A 49 3.08 1.34 16.04
C MET A 49 2.52 0.45 14.94
N ALA A 50 3.32 0.15 13.93
CA ALA A 50 2.92 -0.78 12.87
C ALA A 50 2.73 -2.19 13.44
N GLU A 51 3.64 -2.64 14.32
CA GLU A 51 3.55 -3.96 14.93
C GLU A 51 2.30 -4.12 15.78
N SER A 52 1.80 -3.04 16.39
CA SER A 52 0.62 -3.12 17.26
C SER A 52 -0.69 -3.38 16.53
N VAL A 53 -0.75 -3.12 15.22
CA VAL A 53 -1.98 -3.30 14.43
C VAL A 53 -2.00 -4.57 13.58
N VAL A 54 -0.88 -5.30 13.51
CA VAL A 54 -0.83 -6.56 12.76
C VAL A 54 -0.90 -7.75 13.70
N SER A 55 -1.27 -8.91 13.17
CA SER A 55 -1.25 -10.15 13.94
C SER A 55 0.19 -10.57 14.23
N ASP A 56 0.38 -11.38 15.27
CA ASP A 56 1.71 -11.85 15.68
C ASP A 56 2.48 -12.52 14.56
N LYS A 57 1.78 -13.14 13.63
CA LYS A 57 2.37 -13.82 12.49
C LYS A 57 3.23 -12.87 11.63
N TYR A 58 2.87 -11.59 11.56
CA TYR A 58 3.52 -10.62 10.67
C TYR A 58 4.39 -9.60 11.39
N LYS A 59 4.42 -9.59 12.72
CA LYS A 59 5.15 -8.57 13.49
C LYS A 59 6.63 -8.49 13.17
N SER A 60 7.25 -9.62 12.81
CA SER A 60 8.68 -9.66 12.52
C SER A 60 9.01 -9.14 11.11
N VAL A 61 8.04 -9.03 10.22
CA VAL A 61 8.27 -8.61 8.82
C VAL A 61 7.64 -7.28 8.48
N VAL A 62 6.70 -6.79 9.29
CA VAL A 62 6.03 -5.53 9.01
C VAL A 62 6.99 -4.35 9.18
N ALA A 63 7.07 -3.50 8.17
CA ALA A 63 7.85 -2.27 8.22
C ALA A 63 6.97 -1.05 8.45
N ALA A 64 5.75 -1.07 7.93
CA ALA A 64 4.81 0.03 8.04
C ALA A 64 3.39 -0.49 7.87
N VAL A 65 2.41 0.30 8.29
CA VAL A 65 0.99 0.05 7.98
C VAL A 65 0.43 1.32 7.38
N ALA A 66 -0.13 1.21 6.18
CA ALA A 66 -0.84 2.30 5.54
C ALA A 66 -2.33 2.18 5.88
N MET A 67 -2.94 3.29 6.26
CA MET A 67 -4.36 3.38 6.56
C MET A 67 -5.00 4.39 5.65
N ILE A 68 -5.98 3.96 4.87
CA ILE A 68 -6.59 4.75 3.80
C ILE A 68 -8.08 4.80 4.01
N ASP A 69 -8.67 5.97 3.79
CA ASP A 69 -10.12 6.11 3.76
C ASP A 69 -10.67 5.46 2.49
N PRO A 70 -11.66 4.56 2.60
CA PRO A 70 -12.28 3.96 1.41
C PRO A 70 -12.85 4.99 0.44
N GLU A 71 -13.29 6.13 0.95
CA GLU A 71 -13.86 7.21 0.13
C GLU A 71 -12.84 7.82 -0.84
N ASP A 72 -11.55 7.75 -0.50
CA ASP A 72 -10.47 8.33 -1.31
C ASP A 72 -9.98 7.38 -2.40
N MET A 73 -10.48 6.15 -2.39
CA MET A 73 -10.04 5.11 -3.33
C MET A 73 -10.85 5.18 -4.62
N SER A 74 -10.27 5.76 -5.65
CA SER A 74 -10.85 5.75 -7.00
C SER A 74 -10.56 4.46 -7.76
N LEU A 75 -9.60 3.66 -7.27
CA LEU A 75 -9.20 2.40 -7.88
C LEU A 75 -8.80 1.43 -6.78
N THR A 76 -9.11 0.16 -6.95
CA THR A 76 -8.76 -0.86 -5.96
C THR A 76 -7.28 -1.19 -6.02
N ILE A 77 -6.61 -1.16 -4.85
CA ILE A 77 -5.22 -1.60 -4.71
C ILE A 77 -5.22 -3.13 -4.65
N LEU A 78 -4.34 -3.75 -5.43
CA LEU A 78 -4.20 -5.21 -5.47
C LEU A 78 -3.04 -5.67 -4.59
N PRO A 79 -3.11 -6.89 -4.02
CA PRO A 79 -2.02 -7.41 -3.19
C PRO A 79 -0.67 -7.50 -3.92
N THR A 80 -0.69 -7.53 -5.25
CA THR A 80 0.53 -7.58 -6.07
C THR A 80 1.07 -6.20 -6.41
N ASP A 81 0.38 -5.13 -6.03
CA ASP A 81 0.84 -3.78 -6.28
C ASP A 81 2.02 -3.43 -5.35
N LYS A 82 2.84 -2.50 -5.80
CA LYS A 82 3.90 -1.89 -4.99
C LYS A 82 3.37 -0.57 -4.44
N LEU A 83 3.60 -0.30 -3.17
CA LEU A 83 3.27 1.01 -2.60
C LEU A 83 4.56 1.80 -2.39
N VAL A 84 4.56 3.04 -2.86
CA VAL A 84 5.69 3.96 -2.69
C VAL A 84 5.23 5.09 -1.77
N ILE A 85 5.95 5.24 -0.66
CA ILE A 85 5.69 6.29 0.32
C ILE A 85 6.98 7.08 0.49
N GLY A 86 6.96 8.33 0.05
CA GLY A 86 8.18 9.12 -0.03
C GLY A 86 9.14 8.51 -1.06
N THR A 87 10.31 8.11 -0.62
CA THR A 87 11.31 7.46 -1.48
C THR A 87 11.42 5.95 -1.22
N ILE A 88 10.56 5.40 -0.35
CA ILE A 88 10.66 4.01 0.07
C ILE A 88 9.60 3.19 -0.65
N GLU A 89 10.02 2.05 -1.20
CA GLU A 89 9.14 1.10 -1.87
C GLU A 89 8.77 -0.03 -0.91
N TYR A 90 7.50 -0.42 -0.92
CA TYR A 90 6.97 -1.46 -0.04
C TYR A 90 6.22 -2.52 -0.83
N ALA A 91 6.30 -3.75 -0.34
CA ALA A 91 5.44 -4.84 -0.77
C ALA A 91 4.27 -4.97 0.21
N ILE A 92 3.12 -5.35 -0.31
CA ILE A 92 1.90 -5.52 0.48
C ILE A 92 1.93 -6.90 1.12
N ILE A 93 1.76 -6.96 2.45
CA ILE A 93 1.62 -8.23 3.16
C ILE A 93 0.20 -8.76 2.97
N TYR A 94 -0.80 -7.94 3.30
CA TYR A 94 -2.21 -8.21 3.03
C TYR A 94 -2.99 -6.91 3.03
N ILE A 95 -4.25 -6.97 2.60
CA ILE A 95 -5.15 -5.81 2.60
C ILE A 95 -6.33 -6.16 3.49
N ASP A 96 -6.56 -5.36 4.53
CA ASP A 96 -7.68 -5.51 5.44
C ASP A 96 -8.66 -4.38 5.19
N ASN A 97 -9.79 -4.70 4.58
CA ASN A 97 -10.83 -3.72 4.30
C ASN A 97 -11.88 -3.78 5.41
N ILE A 98 -11.84 -2.79 6.29
CA ILE A 98 -12.85 -2.63 7.33
C ILE A 98 -13.96 -1.78 6.72
N GLU A 99 -15.01 -2.44 6.28
CA GLU A 99 -16.07 -1.85 5.49
C GLU A 99 -16.64 -0.58 6.14
N GLY A 100 -16.60 0.52 5.37
CA GLY A 100 -17.12 1.81 5.79
C GLY A 100 -16.24 2.56 6.78
N VAL A 101 -15.11 2.00 7.20
CA VAL A 101 -14.25 2.59 8.23
C VAL A 101 -12.88 2.94 7.65
N SER A 102 -12.10 1.94 7.28
CA SER A 102 -10.75 2.15 6.77
C SER A 102 -10.27 0.94 5.98
N ILE A 103 -9.21 1.17 5.20
CA ILE A 103 -8.46 0.10 4.56
C ILE A 103 -7.09 0.11 5.21
N GLU A 104 -6.71 -0.99 5.85
CA GLU A 104 -5.40 -1.14 6.48
C GLU A 104 -4.54 -2.08 5.66
N ILE A 105 -3.34 -1.62 5.33
CA ILE A 105 -2.43 -2.38 4.47
C ILE A 105 -1.09 -2.50 5.18
N PRO A 106 -0.85 -3.62 5.87
CA PRO A 106 0.48 -3.91 6.40
C PRO A 106 1.48 -4.11 5.27
N LEU A 107 2.65 -3.50 5.43
CA LEU A 107 3.67 -3.41 4.39
C LEU A 107 5.00 -3.95 4.91
N LYS A 108 5.76 -4.56 4.02
CA LYS A 108 7.17 -4.91 4.26
C LYS A 108 8.02 -4.20 3.21
N LEU A 109 9.31 -4.09 3.48
CA LEU A 109 10.22 -3.47 2.51
C LEU A 109 10.24 -4.27 1.21
N TRP A 110 10.26 -3.55 0.11
CA TRP A 110 10.37 -4.17 -1.21
C TRP A 110 11.73 -4.79 -1.40
N GLU A 111 11.75 -6.00 -1.91
CA GLU A 111 12.99 -6.73 -2.20
C GLU A 111 13.24 -6.89 -3.69
#